data_60dd0635ae2c24b9a780f1616ed5961a
#
_entry.id   60dd0635ae2c24b9a780f1616ed5961a
#
_cell.length_a   1.000
_cell.length_b   1.000
_cell.length_c   1.000
_cell.angle_alpha   90.00
_cell.angle_beta   90.00
_cell.angle_gamma   90.00
#
_symmetry.space_group_name_H-M   'P 1'
#
loop_
_entity.id
_entity.type
_entity.pdbx_description
1 polymer ?
#
loop_
_entity_poly.entity_id
_entity_poly.type
_entity_poly.pdbx_seq_one_letter_code
_entity_poly.pdbx_strand_id
1 'polypeptide(L)'
;MPYPATSRAVLVACGLLSSLFTAPVVLAGNEVNLYSARKEDLIKPLLDDFSRQTGITVNLVTGKEEALLQRLNSEGTNTPADLLLTSDAGRLVAAQKAGVLQAVKSTVLDQAIPVSYRDPAGYWYGLSMRARPILYAKDRVKPAELSTYEALAAPQWKGRLCLRSSDSVYNQSLVAGMIAHHGETQTEAWAKGLIANLARPPKGGDRDQIKAVAAGECDITLANTYYLGGMLASSDSAEQQAATQVAVFWPDAQSTGVHVNVSGAGVTAHARNRDQAVKLLEFLASDTAQRWYAEVNSEYPVNPAIPPSATLQAWGAFKADTLNVARLGELNAAAVKLMDRAGWK
;
A
#
# COMPACT_ATOMS: atom_id res chain seq x y z
N MET A 1 -60.82 -85.83 19.01
CA MET A 1 -59.33 -85.88 19.04
C MET A 1 -58.82 -84.55 18.42
N PRO A 2 -58.32 -83.63 19.22
CA PRO A 2 -57.76 -82.43 18.65
C PRO A 2 -56.21 -82.51 18.74
N TYR A 3 -55.57 -82.06 17.68
CA TYR A 3 -54.12 -81.87 17.61
C TYR A 3 -53.74 -80.49 18.21
N PRO A 4 -52.62 -80.39 18.91
CA PRO A 4 -52.14 -79.07 19.42
C PRO A 4 -51.38 -78.30 18.38
N ALA A 5 -51.63 -76.99 18.32
CA ALA A 5 -50.93 -76.01 17.52
C ALA A 5 -49.63 -75.60 18.24
N THR A 6 -48.50 -75.72 17.55
CA THR A 6 -47.21 -75.21 17.98
C THR A 6 -46.94 -73.80 17.43
N SER A 7 -46.97 -72.80 18.26
CA SER A 7 -46.55 -71.40 17.94
C SER A 7 -45.05 -71.28 17.84
N ARG A 8 -44.56 -70.94 16.65
CA ARG A 8 -43.14 -70.49 16.47
C ARG A 8 -43.04 -68.97 16.63
N ALA A 9 -42.41 -68.56 17.67
CA ALA A 9 -41.99 -67.14 17.85
C ALA A 9 -40.83 -66.81 16.94
N VAL A 10 -41.02 -65.83 16.04
CA VAL A 10 -39.92 -65.25 15.22
C VAL A 10 -39.35 -64.04 15.95
N LEU A 11 -38.13 -64.16 16.43
CA LEU A 11 -37.34 -63.05 16.96
C LEU A 11 -36.83 -62.22 15.78
N VAL A 12 -37.34 -60.99 15.60
CA VAL A 12 -36.78 -59.98 14.69
C VAL A 12 -35.69 -59.20 15.44
N ALA A 13 -34.44 -59.47 15.10
CA ALA A 13 -33.30 -58.70 15.59
C ALA A 13 -33.19 -57.42 14.76
N CYS A 14 -33.61 -56.27 15.34
CA CYS A 14 -33.31 -54.94 14.76
C CYS A 14 -31.84 -54.57 14.98
N GLY A 15 -31.01 -54.78 13.95
CA GLY A 15 -29.65 -54.26 13.92
C GLY A 15 -29.66 -52.74 13.66
N LEU A 16 -29.34 -51.97 14.68
CA LEU A 16 -29.02 -50.52 14.57
C LEU A 16 -27.68 -50.36 13.86
N LEU A 17 -27.71 -50.11 12.54
CA LEU A 17 -26.50 -49.57 11.83
C LEU A 17 -26.33 -48.13 12.22
N SER A 18 -25.40 -47.88 13.15
CA SER A 18 -24.84 -46.54 13.40
C SER A 18 -23.95 -46.17 12.25
N SER A 19 -24.47 -45.42 11.28
CA SER A 19 -23.66 -44.76 10.23
C SER A 19 -22.84 -43.64 10.88
N LEU A 20 -21.54 -43.90 11.12
CA LEU A 20 -20.57 -42.88 11.42
C LEU A 20 -20.44 -41.95 10.19
N PHE A 21 -21.13 -40.80 10.23
CA PHE A 21 -20.83 -39.68 9.36
C PHE A 21 -19.45 -39.16 9.72
N THR A 22 -18.42 -39.63 9.06
CA THR A 22 -17.11 -38.93 9.05
C THR A 22 -17.29 -37.69 8.19
N ALA A 23 -17.45 -36.53 8.83
CA ALA A 23 -17.32 -35.25 8.13
C ALA A 23 -15.95 -35.23 7.44
N PRO A 24 -15.86 -34.84 6.16
CA PRO A 24 -14.56 -34.70 5.51
C PRO A 24 -13.78 -33.64 6.29
N VAL A 25 -12.65 -34.04 6.86
CA VAL A 25 -11.62 -33.10 7.32
C VAL A 25 -11.12 -32.43 6.04
N VAL A 26 -11.59 -31.22 5.80
CA VAL A 26 -10.98 -30.33 4.81
C VAL A 26 -9.59 -30.04 5.36
N LEU A 27 -8.60 -30.79 4.89
CA LEU A 27 -7.21 -30.44 5.09
C LEU A 27 -7.07 -29.02 4.50
N ALA A 28 -6.85 -28.02 5.34
CA ALA A 28 -6.47 -26.69 4.90
C ALA A 28 -5.31 -26.89 3.91
N GLY A 29 -5.49 -26.46 2.67
CA GLY A 29 -4.46 -26.61 1.63
C GLY A 29 -3.19 -25.94 2.14
N ASN A 30 -2.02 -26.51 1.81
CA ASN A 30 -0.74 -25.85 2.11
C ASN A 30 -0.49 -24.72 1.10
N GLU A 31 -1.46 -23.80 1.01
CA GLU A 31 -1.47 -22.71 0.06
C GLU A 31 -2.05 -21.43 0.68
N VAL A 32 -1.74 -20.29 0.06
CA VAL A 32 -2.32 -18.99 0.36
C VAL A 32 -2.59 -18.22 -0.93
N ASN A 33 -3.77 -17.61 -1.04
CA ASN A 33 -4.21 -16.86 -2.21
C ASN A 33 -4.04 -15.37 -1.95
N LEU A 34 -3.12 -14.74 -2.67
CA LEU A 34 -2.77 -13.32 -2.53
C LEU A 34 -3.36 -12.50 -3.69
N TYR A 35 -4.24 -11.54 -3.38
CA TYR A 35 -4.61 -10.47 -4.29
C TYR A 35 -3.70 -9.29 -4.08
N SER A 36 -2.94 -8.89 -5.11
CA SER A 36 -1.90 -7.88 -5.02
C SER A 36 -2.04 -6.78 -6.07
N ALA A 37 -2.03 -5.53 -5.62
CA ALA A 37 -1.94 -4.37 -6.50
C ALA A 37 -0.47 -4.05 -6.90
N ARG A 38 0.49 -4.76 -6.33
CA ARG A 38 1.90 -4.63 -6.69
C ARG A 38 2.18 -5.38 -7.99
N LYS A 39 3.07 -4.85 -8.83
CA LYS A 39 3.55 -5.57 -10.01
C LYS A 39 4.21 -6.89 -9.60
N GLU A 40 4.03 -7.91 -10.41
CA GLU A 40 4.51 -9.26 -10.11
C GLU A 40 6.01 -9.31 -9.88
N ASP A 41 6.80 -8.67 -10.73
CA ASP A 41 8.26 -8.58 -10.65
C ASP A 41 8.78 -7.97 -9.33
N LEU A 42 7.99 -7.11 -8.69
CA LEU A 42 8.34 -6.45 -7.44
C LEU A 42 7.98 -7.25 -6.18
N ILE A 43 7.27 -8.37 -6.29
CA ILE A 43 6.84 -9.15 -5.13
C ILE A 43 7.10 -10.65 -5.28
N LYS A 44 7.00 -11.19 -6.50
CA LYS A 44 7.10 -12.63 -6.75
C LYS A 44 8.36 -13.27 -6.17
N PRO A 45 9.58 -12.69 -6.27
CA PRO A 45 10.77 -13.32 -5.69
C PRO A 45 10.68 -13.50 -4.16
N LEU A 46 10.02 -12.57 -3.43
CA LEU A 46 9.74 -12.75 -2.01
C LEU A 46 8.74 -13.87 -1.74
N LEU A 47 7.70 -13.99 -2.59
CA LEU A 47 6.71 -15.06 -2.45
C LEU A 47 7.31 -16.44 -2.75
N ASP A 48 8.20 -16.52 -3.74
CA ASP A 48 8.94 -17.74 -4.06
C ASP A 48 9.89 -18.13 -2.90
N ASP A 49 10.51 -17.14 -2.24
CA ASP A 49 11.34 -17.37 -1.07
C ASP A 49 10.52 -17.88 0.13
N PHE A 50 9.38 -17.26 0.41
CA PHE A 50 8.42 -17.74 1.40
C PHE A 50 8.02 -19.20 1.14
N SER A 51 7.66 -19.51 -0.11
CA SER A 51 7.26 -20.88 -0.49
C SER A 51 8.37 -21.88 -0.29
N ARG A 52 9.62 -21.53 -0.61
CA ARG A 52 10.78 -22.40 -0.37
C ARG A 52 11.04 -22.66 1.12
N GLN A 53 10.87 -21.64 1.96
CA GLN A 53 11.15 -21.73 3.40
C GLN A 53 10.06 -22.48 4.16
N THR A 54 8.80 -22.34 3.75
CA THR A 54 7.65 -22.83 4.50
C THR A 54 6.96 -24.05 3.89
N GLY A 55 7.20 -24.32 2.60
CA GLY A 55 6.45 -25.30 1.82
C GLY A 55 5.03 -24.85 1.49
N ILE A 56 4.62 -23.60 1.81
CA ILE A 56 3.30 -23.05 1.49
C ILE A 56 3.33 -22.45 0.09
N THR A 57 2.45 -22.92 -0.80
CA THR A 57 2.31 -22.35 -2.14
C THR A 57 1.59 -21.01 -2.10
N VAL A 58 2.13 -19.99 -2.77
CA VAL A 58 1.46 -18.70 -2.92
C VAL A 58 0.83 -18.58 -4.31
N ASN A 59 -0.49 -18.50 -4.35
CA ASN A 59 -1.26 -18.25 -5.58
C ASN A 59 -1.45 -16.73 -5.72
N LEU A 60 -0.73 -16.11 -6.64
CA LEU A 60 -0.73 -14.66 -6.85
C LEU A 60 -1.72 -14.26 -7.95
N VAL A 61 -2.59 -13.30 -7.61
CA VAL A 61 -3.44 -12.58 -8.58
C VAL A 61 -3.10 -11.11 -8.52
N THR A 62 -2.63 -10.54 -9.62
CA THR A 62 -2.31 -9.11 -9.72
C THR A 62 -3.43 -8.33 -10.41
N GLY A 63 -3.60 -7.05 -10.02
CA GLY A 63 -4.62 -6.18 -10.61
C GLY A 63 -4.55 -4.75 -10.09
N LYS A 64 -5.39 -3.88 -10.66
CA LYS A 64 -5.57 -2.53 -10.12
C LYS A 64 -6.29 -2.61 -8.76
N GLU A 65 -5.92 -1.72 -7.82
CA GLU A 65 -6.44 -1.72 -6.44
C GLU A 65 -7.96 -1.68 -6.38
N GLU A 66 -8.59 -0.80 -7.17
CA GLU A 66 -10.04 -0.66 -7.22
C GLU A 66 -10.71 -1.94 -7.75
N ALA A 67 -10.13 -2.56 -8.79
CA ALA A 67 -10.65 -3.79 -9.37
C ALA A 67 -10.54 -4.97 -8.40
N LEU A 68 -9.44 -5.07 -7.65
CA LEU A 68 -9.28 -6.11 -6.64
C LEU A 68 -10.25 -5.93 -5.47
N LEU A 69 -10.49 -4.69 -5.02
CA LEU A 69 -11.48 -4.41 -3.97
C LEU A 69 -12.90 -4.73 -4.45
N GLN A 70 -13.27 -4.32 -5.67
CA GLN A 70 -14.56 -4.64 -6.27
C GLN A 70 -14.74 -6.17 -6.42
N ARG A 71 -13.70 -6.87 -6.81
CA ARG A 71 -13.69 -8.33 -6.93
C ARG A 71 -13.94 -8.98 -5.57
N LEU A 72 -13.22 -8.59 -4.51
CA LEU A 72 -13.46 -9.10 -3.15
C LEU A 72 -14.90 -8.88 -2.68
N ASN A 73 -15.46 -7.67 -2.93
CA ASN A 73 -16.85 -7.37 -2.60
C ASN A 73 -17.84 -8.26 -3.36
N SER A 74 -17.59 -8.50 -4.64
CA SER A 74 -18.46 -9.32 -5.49
C SER A 74 -18.39 -10.80 -5.16
N GLU A 75 -17.21 -11.30 -4.82
CA GLU A 75 -16.98 -12.69 -4.40
C GLU A 75 -17.56 -12.96 -3.00
N GLY A 76 -17.58 -11.96 -2.13
CA GLY A 76 -18.14 -12.04 -0.77
C GLY A 76 -17.58 -13.22 0.02
N THR A 77 -18.46 -14.07 0.58
CA THR A 77 -18.08 -15.27 1.34
C THR A 77 -17.44 -16.37 0.49
N ASN A 78 -17.54 -16.27 -0.84
CA ASN A 78 -16.96 -17.24 -1.77
C ASN A 78 -15.58 -16.83 -2.30
N THR A 79 -15.04 -15.71 -1.84
CA THR A 79 -13.72 -15.28 -2.29
C THR A 79 -12.67 -16.38 -2.05
N PRO A 80 -11.80 -16.66 -3.02
CA PRO A 80 -10.64 -17.50 -2.79
C PRO A 80 -9.49 -16.74 -2.10
N ALA A 81 -9.52 -15.41 -2.11
CA ALA A 81 -8.42 -14.60 -1.60
C ALA A 81 -8.30 -14.70 -0.08
N ASP A 82 -7.09 -14.96 0.40
CA ASP A 82 -6.75 -15.02 1.82
C ASP A 82 -6.08 -13.73 2.31
N LEU A 83 -5.37 -13.03 1.41
CA LEU A 83 -4.65 -11.80 1.71
C LEU A 83 -4.86 -10.77 0.59
N LEU A 84 -5.09 -9.51 0.97
CA LEU A 84 -5.11 -8.36 0.07
C LEU A 84 -3.88 -7.49 0.33
N LEU A 85 -3.08 -7.20 -0.71
CA LEU A 85 -1.95 -6.28 -0.67
C LEU A 85 -2.22 -5.08 -1.59
N THR A 86 -2.09 -3.88 -1.04
CA THR A 86 -2.27 -2.62 -1.76
C THR A 86 -1.03 -1.75 -1.67
N SER A 87 -0.92 -0.77 -2.55
CA SER A 87 0.20 0.17 -2.56
C SER A 87 -0.07 1.46 -1.77
N ASP A 88 -1.22 1.59 -1.10
CA ASP A 88 -1.61 2.82 -0.39
C ASP A 88 -2.47 2.52 0.84
N ALA A 89 -2.16 3.15 1.98
CA ALA A 89 -2.92 2.98 3.23
C ALA A 89 -4.40 3.38 3.07
N GLY A 90 -4.71 4.39 2.24
CA GLY A 90 -6.08 4.79 1.97
C GLY A 90 -6.90 3.67 1.35
N ARG A 91 -6.29 2.80 0.55
CA ARG A 91 -6.93 1.62 -0.05
C ARG A 91 -7.17 0.52 0.98
N LEU A 92 -6.25 0.35 1.93
CA LEU A 92 -6.45 -0.58 3.06
C LEU A 92 -7.58 -0.12 3.97
N VAL A 93 -7.66 1.17 4.26
CA VAL A 93 -8.78 1.76 5.01
C VAL A 93 -10.11 1.59 4.26
N ALA A 94 -10.12 1.76 2.94
CA ALA A 94 -11.31 1.52 2.12
C ALA A 94 -11.75 0.05 2.17
N ALA A 95 -10.81 -0.90 2.09
CA ALA A 95 -11.07 -2.33 2.22
C ALA A 95 -11.61 -2.69 3.62
N GLN A 96 -11.05 -2.12 4.67
CA GLN A 96 -11.54 -2.27 6.04
C GLN A 96 -12.97 -1.76 6.19
N LYS A 97 -13.26 -0.54 5.70
CA LYS A 97 -14.61 0.06 5.72
C LYS A 97 -15.63 -0.75 4.91
N ALA A 98 -15.20 -1.40 3.85
CA ALA A 98 -16.03 -2.30 3.04
C ALA A 98 -16.29 -3.65 3.74
N GLY A 99 -15.66 -3.93 4.90
CA GLY A 99 -15.82 -5.17 5.64
C GLY A 99 -15.15 -6.39 4.99
N VAL A 100 -14.25 -6.20 4.03
CA VAL A 100 -13.57 -7.30 3.32
C VAL A 100 -12.26 -7.75 4.00
N LEU A 101 -11.88 -7.13 5.13
CA LEU A 101 -10.74 -7.51 5.94
C LEU A 101 -11.19 -8.00 7.33
N GLN A 102 -10.37 -8.84 7.96
CA GLN A 102 -10.53 -9.24 9.36
C GLN A 102 -9.32 -8.81 10.19
N ALA A 103 -9.54 -8.59 11.48
CA ALA A 103 -8.46 -8.24 12.40
C ALA A 103 -7.56 -9.46 12.68
N VAL A 104 -6.26 -9.20 12.72
CA VAL A 104 -5.21 -10.15 13.08
C VAL A 104 -4.49 -9.62 14.31
N LYS A 105 -4.22 -10.49 15.28
CA LYS A 105 -3.35 -10.22 16.42
C LYS A 105 -2.07 -11.03 16.23
N SER A 106 -0.95 -10.37 16.08
CA SER A 106 0.38 -10.99 15.97
C SER A 106 1.41 -10.14 16.68
N THR A 107 2.07 -10.71 17.66
CA THR A 107 3.20 -10.06 18.37
C THR A 107 4.36 -9.80 17.43
N VAL A 108 4.57 -10.63 16.40
CA VAL A 108 5.60 -10.45 15.37
C VAL A 108 5.34 -9.16 14.60
N LEU A 109 4.11 -8.98 14.08
CA LEU A 109 3.71 -7.78 13.34
C LEU A 109 3.75 -6.53 14.24
N ASP A 110 3.30 -6.66 15.48
CA ASP A 110 3.27 -5.55 16.43
C ASP A 110 4.66 -5.04 16.82
N GLN A 111 5.65 -5.94 16.86
CA GLN A 111 7.05 -5.59 17.10
C GLN A 111 7.76 -5.04 15.86
N ALA A 112 7.45 -5.59 14.68
CA ALA A 112 8.11 -5.19 13.43
C ALA A 112 7.58 -3.86 12.85
N ILE A 113 6.31 -3.53 13.10
CA ILE A 113 5.63 -2.41 12.42
C ILE A 113 5.16 -1.37 13.44
N PRO A 114 5.70 -0.15 13.39
CA PRO A 114 5.28 0.96 14.24
C PRO A 114 3.78 1.24 14.16
N VAL A 115 3.19 1.72 15.26
CA VAL A 115 1.75 2.01 15.35
C VAL A 115 1.26 3.05 14.32
N SER A 116 2.13 3.95 13.86
CA SER A 116 1.83 4.93 12.82
C SER A 116 1.61 4.30 11.44
N TYR A 117 2.10 3.08 11.21
CA TYR A 117 2.07 2.39 9.92
C TYR A 117 1.16 1.16 9.90
N ARG A 118 0.24 1.02 10.85
CA ARG A 118 -0.74 -0.06 10.90
C ARG A 118 -2.09 0.42 11.41
N ASP A 119 -3.12 -0.36 11.13
CA ASP A 119 -4.43 -0.14 11.72
C ASP A 119 -4.39 -0.42 13.23
N PRO A 120 -4.91 0.48 14.09
CA PRO A 120 -4.91 0.27 15.55
C PRO A 120 -5.67 -0.99 16.00
N ALA A 121 -6.67 -1.44 15.22
CA ALA A 121 -7.45 -2.65 15.51
C ALA A 121 -6.89 -3.91 14.82
N GLY A 122 -5.81 -3.79 14.02
CA GLY A 122 -5.11 -4.92 13.40
C GLY A 122 -5.73 -5.45 12.12
N TYR A 123 -6.55 -4.65 11.41
CA TYR A 123 -7.12 -5.07 10.12
C TYR A 123 -6.11 -5.09 8.99
N TRP A 124 -5.06 -4.27 9.06
CA TRP A 124 -3.99 -4.21 8.07
C TRP A 124 -2.68 -3.70 8.67
N TYR A 125 -1.58 -4.01 7.99
CA TYR A 125 -0.22 -3.70 8.40
C TYR A 125 0.57 -3.14 7.20
N GLY A 126 1.28 -2.02 7.41
CA GLY A 126 2.21 -1.47 6.44
C GLY A 126 3.47 -2.32 6.35
N LEU A 127 3.91 -2.61 5.13
CA LEU A 127 5.03 -3.51 4.86
C LEU A 127 6.26 -2.78 4.33
N SER A 128 6.04 -1.69 3.59
CA SER A 128 7.10 -0.81 3.11
C SER A 128 6.60 0.63 3.08
N MET A 129 7.51 1.59 3.22
CA MET A 129 7.19 3.00 3.27
C MET A 129 7.76 3.73 2.05
N ARG A 130 7.05 4.74 1.58
CA ARG A 130 7.52 5.70 0.60
C ARG A 130 7.32 7.11 1.09
N ALA A 131 8.28 7.98 0.80
CA ALA A 131 8.16 9.41 1.00
C ALA A 131 7.75 10.10 -0.30
N ARG A 132 7.08 11.25 -0.19
CA ARG A 132 6.70 12.10 -1.31
C ARG A 132 7.38 13.46 -1.21
N PRO A 133 8.72 13.52 -1.42
CA PRO A 133 9.49 14.75 -1.31
C PRO A 133 9.15 15.75 -2.42
N ILE A 134 9.75 16.92 -2.32
CA ILE A 134 9.92 17.84 -3.44
C ILE A 134 11.08 17.33 -4.29
N LEU A 135 10.83 17.09 -5.58
CA LEU A 135 11.87 16.80 -6.56
C LEU A 135 12.09 18.06 -7.40
N TYR A 136 13.35 18.44 -7.61
CA TYR A 136 13.70 19.72 -8.25
C TYR A 136 14.85 19.58 -9.25
N ALA A 137 14.88 20.47 -10.23
CA ALA A 137 15.97 20.58 -11.22
C ALA A 137 17.23 21.13 -10.58
N LYS A 138 18.33 20.39 -10.62
CA LYS A 138 19.61 20.74 -9.96
C LYS A 138 20.22 22.04 -10.48
N ASP A 139 19.98 22.36 -11.73
CA ASP A 139 20.56 23.51 -12.44
C ASP A 139 19.70 24.78 -12.35
N ARG A 140 18.40 24.68 -11.99
CA ARG A 140 17.44 25.78 -12.00
C ARG A 140 16.85 26.16 -10.64
N VAL A 141 17.00 25.30 -9.63
CA VAL A 141 16.50 25.55 -8.28
C VAL A 141 17.60 25.33 -7.26
N LYS A 142 17.82 26.31 -6.38
CA LYS A 142 18.74 26.16 -5.25
C LYS A 142 17.99 25.56 -4.05
N PRO A 143 18.56 24.60 -3.31
CA PRO A 143 17.90 24.04 -2.11
C PRO A 143 17.43 25.08 -1.10
N ALA A 144 18.14 26.22 -0.98
CA ALA A 144 17.78 27.32 -0.08
C ALA A 144 16.48 28.07 -0.47
N GLU A 145 15.95 27.86 -1.69
CA GLU A 145 14.66 28.38 -2.13
C GLU A 145 13.48 27.52 -1.69
N LEU A 146 13.76 26.26 -1.25
CA LEU A 146 12.77 25.28 -0.86
C LEU A 146 12.64 25.23 0.67
N SER A 147 11.44 24.91 1.17
CA SER A 147 11.20 24.79 2.63
C SER A 147 10.09 23.79 2.95
N THR A 148 8.84 24.11 2.73
CA THR A 148 7.67 23.31 3.08
C THR A 148 6.79 23.03 1.86
N TYR A 149 5.80 22.12 2.01
CA TYR A 149 4.79 21.95 0.96
C TYR A 149 3.98 23.21 0.74
N GLU A 150 3.65 23.94 1.83
CA GLU A 150 2.88 25.18 1.77
C GLU A 150 3.59 26.25 0.95
N ALA A 151 4.91 26.32 1.08
CA ALA A 151 5.72 27.30 0.35
C ALA A 151 5.64 27.15 -1.18
N LEU A 152 5.27 25.98 -1.69
CA LEU A 152 5.09 25.76 -3.15
C LEU A 152 3.86 26.49 -3.71
N ALA A 153 2.94 26.95 -2.85
CA ALA A 153 1.82 27.79 -3.26
C ALA A 153 2.19 29.26 -3.47
N ALA A 154 3.41 29.68 -3.09
CA ALA A 154 3.86 31.05 -3.22
C ALA A 154 4.04 31.47 -4.68
N PRO A 155 3.78 32.77 -5.04
CA PRO A 155 3.82 33.26 -6.43
C PRO A 155 5.18 33.10 -7.13
N GLN A 156 6.27 32.98 -6.39
CA GLN A 156 7.63 32.75 -6.93
C GLN A 156 7.74 31.45 -7.77
N TRP A 157 6.82 30.51 -7.55
CA TRP A 157 6.79 29.24 -8.26
C TRP A 157 5.86 29.24 -9.48
N LYS A 158 5.29 30.40 -9.84
CA LYS A 158 4.37 30.53 -10.98
C LYS A 158 5.00 30.02 -12.28
N GLY A 159 4.33 29.07 -12.94
CA GLY A 159 4.79 28.44 -14.17
C GLY A 159 5.99 27.49 -13.98
N ARG A 160 6.29 27.04 -12.74
CA ARG A 160 7.46 26.23 -12.43
C ARG A 160 7.13 24.83 -11.87
N LEU A 161 5.84 24.51 -11.62
CA LEU A 161 5.41 23.23 -11.07
C LEU A 161 4.82 22.31 -12.14
N CYS A 162 5.14 21.02 -12.06
CA CYS A 162 4.43 19.95 -12.75
C CYS A 162 3.86 18.98 -11.73
N LEU A 163 2.58 18.63 -11.87
CA LEU A 163 1.91 17.68 -10.97
C LEU A 163 1.09 16.67 -11.78
N ARG A 164 0.82 15.53 -11.16
CA ARG A 164 -0.19 14.56 -11.63
C ARG A 164 -1.59 15.10 -11.40
N SER A 165 -2.56 14.50 -12.11
CA SER A 165 -3.99 14.77 -11.90
C SER A 165 -4.49 14.38 -10.49
N SER A 166 -5.69 14.86 -10.16
CA SER A 166 -6.36 14.61 -8.89
C SER A 166 -6.82 13.15 -8.70
N ASP A 167 -6.87 12.36 -9.78
CA ASP A 167 -7.17 10.93 -9.73
C ASP A 167 -6.02 10.10 -9.13
N SER A 168 -4.82 10.70 -9.00
CA SER A 168 -3.69 10.06 -8.36
C SER A 168 -3.93 9.85 -6.87
N VAL A 169 -4.01 8.59 -6.42
CA VAL A 169 -4.13 8.23 -5.00
C VAL A 169 -3.01 8.87 -4.16
N TYR A 170 -1.83 9.08 -4.70
CA TYR A 170 -0.70 9.69 -4.00
C TYR A 170 -0.92 11.18 -3.73
N ASN A 171 -1.55 11.90 -4.67
CA ASN A 171 -1.94 13.31 -4.45
C ASN A 171 -3.10 13.39 -3.47
N GLN A 172 -4.09 12.49 -3.58
CA GLN A 172 -5.21 12.42 -2.63
C GLN A 172 -4.71 12.17 -1.20
N SER A 173 -3.76 11.26 -1.02
CA SER A 173 -3.15 10.97 0.29
C SER A 173 -2.36 12.16 0.83
N LEU A 174 -1.58 12.86 0.00
CA LEU A 174 -0.89 14.08 0.41
C LEU A 174 -1.88 15.15 0.86
N VAL A 175 -2.93 15.42 0.08
CA VAL A 175 -3.97 16.39 0.43
C VAL A 175 -4.71 15.98 1.70
N ALA A 176 -4.97 14.68 1.91
CA ALA A 176 -5.54 14.16 3.15
C ALA A 176 -4.63 14.43 4.37
N GLY A 177 -3.32 14.26 4.22
CA GLY A 177 -2.33 14.62 5.23
C GLY A 177 -2.33 16.13 5.54
N MET A 178 -2.36 16.97 4.51
CA MET A 178 -2.47 18.43 4.68
C MET A 178 -3.77 18.83 5.40
N ILE A 179 -4.90 18.19 5.09
CA ILE A 179 -6.16 18.41 5.82
C ILE A 179 -6.01 18.02 7.30
N ALA A 180 -5.35 16.91 7.60
CA ALA A 180 -5.16 16.45 8.97
C ALA A 180 -4.34 17.45 9.81
N HIS A 181 -3.35 18.11 9.21
CA HIS A 181 -2.48 19.06 9.89
C HIS A 181 -3.02 20.49 9.91
N HIS A 182 -3.67 20.96 8.83
CA HIS A 182 -4.01 22.37 8.62
C HIS A 182 -5.51 22.65 8.50
N GLY A 183 -6.34 21.60 8.41
CA GLY A 183 -7.77 21.71 8.14
C GLY A 183 -8.08 22.00 6.66
N GLU A 184 -9.38 21.85 6.29
CA GLU A 184 -9.80 21.96 4.88
C GLU A 184 -9.56 23.35 4.29
N THR A 185 -9.85 24.44 5.05
CA THR A 185 -9.77 25.82 4.53
C THR A 185 -8.35 26.20 4.10
N GLN A 186 -7.35 25.93 4.94
CA GLN A 186 -5.96 26.24 4.60
C GLN A 186 -5.44 25.32 3.50
N THR A 187 -5.78 24.05 3.53
CA THR A 187 -5.40 23.08 2.50
C THR A 187 -6.00 23.43 1.14
N GLU A 188 -7.25 23.94 1.10
CA GLU A 188 -7.88 24.37 -0.16
C GLU A 188 -7.18 25.62 -0.73
N ALA A 189 -6.81 26.58 0.11
CA ALA A 189 -6.04 27.75 -0.31
C ALA A 189 -4.67 27.34 -0.86
N TRP A 190 -3.98 26.41 -0.20
CA TRP A 190 -2.73 25.84 -0.67
C TRP A 190 -2.89 25.12 -2.01
N ALA A 191 -3.89 24.24 -2.16
CA ALA A 191 -4.14 23.52 -3.42
C ALA A 191 -4.41 24.49 -4.58
N LYS A 192 -5.19 25.56 -4.36
CA LYS A 192 -5.41 26.62 -5.36
C LYS A 192 -4.10 27.30 -5.77
N GLY A 193 -3.23 27.60 -4.79
CA GLY A 193 -1.91 28.17 -5.05
C GLY A 193 -1.01 27.25 -5.87
N LEU A 194 -1.00 25.92 -5.57
CA LEU A 194 -0.27 24.94 -6.39
C LEU A 194 -0.76 24.94 -7.84
N ILE A 195 -2.09 24.92 -8.05
CA ILE A 195 -2.69 24.92 -9.38
C ILE A 195 -2.37 26.20 -10.15
N ALA A 196 -2.37 27.36 -9.49
CA ALA A 196 -1.97 28.64 -10.09
C ALA A 196 -0.49 28.68 -10.50
N ASN A 197 0.36 27.84 -9.90
CA ASN A 197 1.79 27.76 -10.14
C ASN A 197 2.20 26.68 -11.17
N LEU A 198 1.23 25.95 -11.73
CA LEU A 198 1.52 24.93 -12.72
C LEU A 198 2.09 25.50 -14.02
N ALA A 199 3.14 24.85 -14.55
CA ALA A 199 3.71 25.14 -15.88
C ALA A 199 2.81 24.63 -17.00
N ARG A 200 2.02 23.58 -16.73
CA ARG A 200 1.11 22.94 -17.66
C ARG A 200 -0.03 22.25 -16.92
N PRO A 201 -1.14 21.92 -17.59
CA PRO A 201 -2.20 21.11 -16.97
C PRO A 201 -1.65 19.77 -16.42
N PRO A 202 -2.20 19.27 -15.30
CA PRO A 202 -1.81 18.00 -14.73
C PRO A 202 -1.95 16.86 -15.74
N LYS A 203 -0.93 16.02 -15.88
CA LYS A 203 -0.94 14.85 -16.79
C LYS A 203 0.14 13.85 -16.41
N GLY A 204 -0.03 12.59 -16.81
CA GLY A 204 0.96 11.52 -16.70
C GLY A 204 1.18 11.01 -15.25
N GLY A 205 2.16 10.14 -15.10
CA GLY A 205 2.57 9.55 -13.83
C GLY A 205 3.76 10.27 -13.17
N ASP A 206 4.25 9.76 -12.03
CA ASP A 206 5.40 10.37 -11.33
C ASP A 206 6.68 10.35 -12.19
N ARG A 207 6.94 9.28 -12.97
CA ARG A 207 8.07 9.24 -13.92
C ARG A 207 7.97 10.33 -14.98
N ASP A 208 6.75 10.63 -15.47
CA ASP A 208 6.53 11.69 -16.46
C ASP A 208 6.80 13.07 -15.85
N GLN A 209 6.48 13.27 -14.57
CA GLN A 209 6.83 14.51 -13.86
C GLN A 209 8.34 14.66 -13.72
N ILE A 210 9.05 13.60 -13.34
CA ILE A 210 10.52 13.61 -13.24
C ILE A 210 11.17 13.93 -14.59
N LYS A 211 10.67 13.31 -15.67
CA LYS A 211 11.13 13.60 -17.05
C LYS A 211 10.84 15.04 -17.46
N ALA A 212 9.67 15.59 -17.09
CA ALA A 212 9.31 16.98 -17.36
C ALA A 212 10.24 17.97 -16.65
N VAL A 213 10.60 17.70 -15.38
CA VAL A 213 11.59 18.49 -14.65
C VAL A 213 12.96 18.42 -15.34
N ALA A 214 13.42 17.22 -15.70
CA ALA A 214 14.69 17.05 -16.39
C ALA A 214 14.74 17.77 -17.76
N ALA A 215 13.60 17.77 -18.49
CA ALA A 215 13.49 18.42 -19.79
C ALA A 215 13.28 19.95 -19.73
N GLY A 216 13.11 20.53 -18.54
CA GLY A 216 12.88 21.97 -18.37
C GLY A 216 11.46 22.44 -18.66
N GLU A 217 10.47 21.53 -18.75
CA GLU A 217 9.05 21.92 -18.83
C GLU A 217 8.58 22.59 -17.52
N CYS A 218 9.19 22.23 -16.43
CA CYS A 218 8.99 22.78 -15.09
C CYS A 218 10.26 22.57 -14.24
N ASP A 219 10.30 23.16 -13.07
CA ASP A 219 11.47 23.10 -12.21
C ASP A 219 11.29 22.19 -11.00
N ILE A 220 10.03 21.97 -10.60
CA ILE A 220 9.67 21.26 -9.36
C ILE A 220 8.51 20.31 -9.65
N THR A 221 8.55 19.17 -8.95
CA THR A 221 7.41 18.27 -8.84
C THR A 221 7.33 17.60 -7.46
N LEU A 222 6.18 16.99 -7.17
CA LEU A 222 5.96 16.08 -6.03
C LEU A 222 5.83 14.67 -6.59
N ALA A 223 6.77 13.79 -6.24
CA ALA A 223 6.75 12.40 -6.69
C ALA A 223 7.28 11.46 -5.59
N ASN A 224 6.81 10.22 -5.59
CA ASN A 224 7.27 9.24 -4.63
C ASN A 224 8.72 8.82 -4.91
N THR A 225 9.49 8.64 -3.84
CA THR A 225 10.92 8.34 -3.87
C THR A 225 11.32 7.17 -4.76
N TYR A 226 10.55 6.08 -4.71
CA TYR A 226 10.87 4.87 -5.47
C TYR A 226 10.81 5.04 -6.99
N TYR A 227 10.09 6.06 -7.50
CA TYR A 227 10.12 6.35 -8.94
C TYR A 227 11.48 6.91 -9.37
N LEU A 228 12.04 7.83 -8.58
CA LEU A 228 13.38 8.34 -8.85
C LEU A 228 14.44 7.23 -8.69
N GLY A 229 14.34 6.41 -7.63
CA GLY A 229 15.22 5.27 -7.42
C GLY A 229 15.17 4.28 -8.57
N GLY A 230 13.97 3.91 -9.00
CA GLY A 230 13.78 2.99 -10.13
C GLY A 230 14.26 3.56 -11.48
N MET A 231 14.18 4.90 -11.68
CA MET A 231 14.75 5.53 -12.88
C MET A 231 16.28 5.57 -12.84
N LEU A 232 16.89 5.81 -11.69
CA LEU A 232 18.36 5.76 -11.52
C LEU A 232 18.91 4.35 -11.78
N ALA A 233 18.15 3.30 -11.45
CA ALA A 233 18.50 1.90 -11.67
C ALA A 233 18.01 1.36 -13.03
N SER A 234 17.37 2.18 -13.87
CA SER A 234 16.79 1.75 -15.15
C SER A 234 17.87 1.30 -16.12
N SER A 235 17.56 0.27 -16.92
CA SER A 235 18.36 -0.10 -18.09
C SER A 235 18.17 0.84 -19.28
N ASP A 236 17.13 1.68 -19.27
CA ASP A 236 16.90 2.74 -20.24
C ASP A 236 17.79 3.94 -19.89
N SER A 237 18.81 4.19 -20.72
CA SER A 237 19.76 5.28 -20.54
C SER A 237 19.10 6.66 -20.52
N ALA A 238 18.01 6.88 -21.23
CA ALA A 238 17.28 8.15 -21.26
C ALA A 238 16.55 8.38 -19.91
N GLU A 239 15.96 7.34 -19.33
CA GLU A 239 15.39 7.43 -17.97
C GLU A 239 16.45 7.71 -16.92
N GLN A 240 17.58 6.98 -17.00
CA GLN A 240 18.69 7.17 -16.08
C GLN A 240 19.25 8.59 -16.17
N GLN A 241 19.49 9.09 -17.37
CA GLN A 241 19.97 10.45 -17.60
C GLN A 241 18.99 11.50 -17.06
N ALA A 242 17.68 11.36 -17.31
CA ALA A 242 16.68 12.26 -16.76
C ALA A 242 16.70 12.27 -15.22
N ALA A 243 16.81 11.11 -14.59
CA ALA A 243 16.87 11.00 -13.14
C ALA A 243 18.10 11.70 -12.53
N THR A 244 19.26 11.69 -13.22
CA THR A 244 20.47 12.37 -12.74
C THR A 244 20.38 13.90 -12.73
N GLN A 245 19.44 14.50 -13.49
CA GLN A 245 19.21 15.95 -13.51
C GLN A 245 18.36 16.44 -12.32
N VAL A 246 17.72 15.53 -11.60
CA VAL A 246 16.75 15.82 -10.55
C VAL A 246 17.36 15.50 -9.18
N ALA A 247 17.04 16.31 -8.17
CA ALA A 247 17.44 16.08 -6.79
C ALA A 247 16.23 16.01 -5.86
N VAL A 248 16.47 15.43 -4.67
CA VAL A 248 15.47 15.30 -3.60
C VAL A 248 15.66 16.44 -2.61
N PHE A 249 14.57 17.10 -2.24
CA PHE A 249 14.49 18.00 -1.10
C PHE A 249 13.43 17.50 -0.12
N TRP A 250 13.81 17.44 1.15
CA TRP A 250 12.94 16.98 2.23
C TRP A 250 12.18 18.17 2.85
N PRO A 251 10.89 18.40 2.49
CA PRO A 251 10.13 19.50 3.03
C PRO A 251 9.75 19.27 4.50
N ASP A 252 9.32 20.34 5.17
CA ASP A 252 8.74 20.31 6.51
C ASP A 252 9.65 19.72 7.61
N ALA A 253 10.95 19.74 7.40
CA ALA A 253 11.92 19.17 8.33
C ALA A 253 11.80 19.74 9.76
N GLN A 254 11.38 20.99 9.91
CA GLN A 254 11.22 21.69 11.19
C GLN A 254 9.77 21.70 11.70
N SER A 255 8.81 21.18 10.94
CA SER A 255 7.38 21.14 11.26
C SER A 255 6.85 19.71 11.33
N THR A 256 5.86 19.36 10.51
CA THR A 256 5.17 18.05 10.50
C THR A 256 6.06 16.91 10.00
N GLY A 257 7.06 17.21 9.20
CA GLY A 257 7.88 16.22 8.49
C GLY A 257 7.33 15.90 7.11
N VAL A 258 8.07 15.09 6.39
CA VAL A 258 7.77 14.68 5.02
C VAL A 258 6.57 13.74 5.00
N HIS A 259 5.61 14.01 4.11
CA HIS A 259 4.51 13.08 3.87
C HIS A 259 5.03 11.70 3.49
N VAL A 260 4.59 10.69 4.25
CA VAL A 260 4.88 9.29 4.01
C VAL A 260 3.59 8.49 3.88
N ASN A 261 3.67 7.37 3.18
CA ASN A 261 2.58 6.43 3.07
C ASN A 261 3.16 5.01 2.94
N VAL A 262 2.32 3.98 3.09
CA VAL A 262 2.77 2.60 3.11
C VAL A 262 2.10 1.77 2.03
N SER A 263 2.84 0.81 1.48
CA SER A 263 2.25 -0.39 0.90
C SER A 263 2.02 -1.37 2.04
N GLY A 264 0.90 -2.04 2.05
CA GLY A 264 0.56 -2.91 3.16
C GLY A 264 -0.43 -4.00 2.78
N ALA A 265 -0.72 -4.88 3.72
CA ALA A 265 -1.63 -5.99 3.49
C ALA A 265 -2.54 -6.24 4.70
N GLY A 266 -3.68 -6.87 4.43
CA GLY A 266 -4.64 -7.35 5.43
C GLY A 266 -5.20 -8.70 5.04
N VAL A 267 -5.51 -9.52 6.05
CA VAL A 267 -6.17 -10.82 5.85
C VAL A 267 -7.63 -10.59 5.47
N THR A 268 -8.11 -11.25 4.43
CA THR A 268 -9.49 -11.07 3.97
C THR A 268 -10.49 -11.64 4.99
N ALA A 269 -11.69 -11.05 5.03
CA ALA A 269 -12.72 -11.42 6.02
C ALA A 269 -13.13 -12.90 5.96
N HIS A 270 -13.04 -13.51 4.77
CA HIS A 270 -13.43 -14.90 4.51
C HIS A 270 -12.26 -15.77 4.08
N ALA A 271 -11.03 -15.44 4.52
CA ALA A 271 -9.82 -16.22 4.24
C ALA A 271 -10.02 -17.69 4.66
N ARG A 272 -9.91 -18.61 3.69
CA ARG A 272 -9.99 -20.04 3.93
C ARG A 272 -8.69 -20.59 4.51
N ASN A 273 -7.56 -19.99 4.14
CA ASN A 273 -6.22 -20.34 4.59
C ASN A 273 -5.66 -19.24 5.51
N ARG A 274 -6.46 -18.85 6.53
CA ARG A 274 -6.16 -17.73 7.43
C ARG A 274 -4.77 -17.84 8.09
N ASP A 275 -4.41 -19.01 8.60
CA ASP A 275 -3.14 -19.21 9.30
C ASP A 275 -1.95 -19.09 8.34
N GLN A 276 -2.08 -19.57 7.10
CA GLN A 276 -1.09 -19.40 6.05
C GLN A 276 -0.98 -17.93 5.61
N ALA A 277 -2.12 -17.21 5.55
CA ALA A 277 -2.13 -15.78 5.27
C ALA A 277 -1.43 -14.96 6.35
N VAL A 278 -1.62 -15.29 7.63
CA VAL A 278 -0.90 -14.65 8.74
C VAL A 278 0.60 -14.93 8.65
N LYS A 279 1.00 -16.18 8.39
CA LYS A 279 2.43 -16.54 8.19
C LYS A 279 3.05 -15.77 7.03
N LEU A 280 2.33 -15.61 5.91
CA LEU A 280 2.81 -14.82 4.78
C LEU A 280 2.92 -13.35 5.16
N LEU A 281 1.94 -12.79 5.88
CA LEU A 281 1.97 -11.40 6.34
C LEU A 281 3.16 -11.13 7.27
N GLU A 282 3.43 -12.05 8.21
CA GLU A 282 4.60 -11.98 9.10
C GLU A 282 5.91 -12.07 8.34
N PHE A 283 6.00 -12.97 7.35
CA PHE A 283 7.17 -13.07 6.47
C PHE A 283 7.40 -11.78 5.67
N LEU A 284 6.33 -11.18 5.11
CA LEU A 284 6.42 -9.90 4.39
C LEU A 284 6.81 -8.71 5.30
N ALA A 285 6.67 -8.84 6.61
CA ALA A 285 7.15 -7.87 7.61
C ALA A 285 8.57 -8.19 8.13
N SER A 286 9.13 -9.35 7.77
CA SER A 286 10.45 -9.79 8.26
C SER A 286 11.61 -8.92 7.78
N ASP A 287 12.75 -9.01 8.44
CA ASP A 287 13.99 -8.31 8.07
C ASP A 287 14.39 -8.60 6.61
N THR A 288 14.23 -9.83 6.15
CA THR A 288 14.51 -10.23 4.75
C THR A 288 13.63 -9.45 3.78
N ALA A 289 12.33 -9.37 4.04
CA ALA A 289 11.41 -8.64 3.19
C ALA A 289 11.65 -7.12 3.24
N GLN A 290 11.97 -6.57 4.42
CA GLN A 290 12.27 -5.16 4.60
C GLN A 290 13.53 -4.75 3.80
N ARG A 291 14.58 -5.57 3.80
CA ARG A 291 15.78 -5.35 2.97
C ARG A 291 15.46 -5.45 1.48
N TRP A 292 14.64 -6.42 1.09
CA TRP A 292 14.18 -6.56 -0.29
C TRP A 292 13.48 -5.29 -0.79
N TYR A 293 12.53 -4.75 -0.01
CA TYR A 293 11.84 -3.52 -0.40
C TYR A 293 12.80 -2.34 -0.57
N ALA A 294 13.81 -2.23 0.28
CA ALA A 294 14.79 -1.17 0.20
C ALA A 294 15.70 -1.33 -1.03
N GLU A 295 16.23 -2.52 -1.27
CA GLU A 295 17.24 -2.77 -2.31
C GLU A 295 16.63 -2.86 -3.71
N VAL A 296 15.50 -3.57 -3.84
CA VAL A 296 14.90 -3.86 -5.16
C VAL A 296 13.85 -2.82 -5.53
N ASN A 297 13.01 -2.41 -4.59
CA ASN A 297 11.89 -1.52 -4.87
C ASN A 297 12.20 -0.05 -4.60
N SER A 298 13.36 0.27 -4.01
CA SER A 298 13.72 1.62 -3.54
C SER A 298 12.65 2.22 -2.60
N GLU A 299 12.05 1.37 -1.76
CA GLU A 299 11.10 1.76 -0.72
C GLU A 299 11.78 1.69 0.65
N TYR A 300 11.42 2.58 1.57
CA TYR A 300 11.98 2.58 2.91
C TYR A 300 11.41 1.43 3.74
N PRO A 301 12.22 0.75 4.56
CA PRO A 301 11.71 -0.17 5.57
C PRO A 301 10.75 0.54 6.54
N VAL A 302 9.68 -0.14 6.94
CA VAL A 302 8.82 0.36 8.03
C VAL A 302 9.42 0.03 9.40
N ASN A 303 10.22 -1.03 9.48
CA ASN A 303 10.97 -1.37 10.70
C ASN A 303 12.18 -0.45 10.83
N PRO A 304 12.24 0.42 11.86
CA PRO A 304 13.34 1.37 12.03
C PRO A 304 14.70 0.71 12.34
N ALA A 305 14.71 -0.58 12.71
CA ALA A 305 15.96 -1.32 12.93
C ALA A 305 16.65 -1.72 11.61
N ILE A 306 15.94 -1.66 10.48
CA ILE A 306 16.49 -2.04 9.17
C ILE A 306 16.93 -0.77 8.43
N PRO A 307 18.22 -0.65 8.06
CA PRO A 307 18.71 0.51 7.34
C PRO A 307 18.14 0.56 5.91
N PRO A 308 17.90 1.76 5.36
CA PRO A 308 17.55 1.91 3.95
C PRO A 308 18.73 1.52 3.05
N SER A 309 18.46 1.24 1.77
CA SER A 309 19.51 0.93 0.77
C SER A 309 20.46 2.10 0.54
N ALA A 310 21.62 1.83 -0.07
CA ALA A 310 22.61 2.86 -0.39
C ALA A 310 22.01 4.01 -1.22
N THR A 311 21.15 3.71 -2.20
CA THR A 311 20.42 4.70 -2.99
C THR A 311 19.56 5.62 -2.13
N LEU A 312 18.80 5.05 -1.20
CA LEU A 312 17.95 5.83 -0.29
C LEU A 312 18.77 6.65 0.71
N GLN A 313 19.87 6.10 1.20
CA GLN A 313 20.80 6.81 2.10
C GLN A 313 21.49 8.00 1.41
N ALA A 314 21.78 7.89 0.11
CA ALA A 314 22.39 8.97 -0.66
C ALA A 314 21.52 10.25 -0.74
N TRP A 315 20.20 10.14 -0.51
CA TRP A 315 19.30 11.30 -0.44
C TRP A 315 19.26 11.96 0.94
N GLY A 316 20.00 11.42 1.91
CA GLY A 316 20.06 11.92 3.28
C GLY A 316 18.89 11.45 4.16
N ALA A 317 19.04 11.66 5.45
CA ALA A 317 17.99 11.40 6.42
C ALA A 317 16.89 12.47 6.35
N PHE A 318 15.66 12.09 6.66
CA PHE A 318 14.53 13.00 6.76
C PHE A 318 13.68 12.69 7.99
N LYS A 319 12.93 13.69 8.43
CA LYS A 319 11.88 13.52 9.43
C LYS A 319 10.61 13.09 8.71
N ALA A 320 10.16 11.86 8.94
CA ALA A 320 8.86 11.41 8.45
C ALA A 320 7.72 12.05 9.25
N ASP A 321 6.60 12.31 8.58
CA ASP A 321 5.36 12.66 9.28
C ASP A 321 4.94 11.52 10.21
N THR A 322 4.58 11.84 11.44
CA THR A 322 4.18 10.88 12.49
C THR A 322 2.68 10.60 12.51
N LEU A 323 1.90 11.24 11.63
CA LEU A 323 0.48 10.98 11.47
C LEU A 323 0.26 9.49 11.21
N ASN A 324 -0.69 8.87 11.96
CA ASN A 324 -1.07 7.49 11.62
C ASN A 324 -1.67 7.48 10.21
N VAL A 325 -1.09 6.66 9.32
CA VAL A 325 -1.44 6.64 7.90
C VAL A 325 -2.89 6.20 7.63
N ALA A 326 -3.60 5.63 8.61
CA ALA A 326 -5.05 5.39 8.54
C ALA A 326 -5.84 6.69 8.30
N ARG A 327 -5.35 7.82 8.87
CA ARG A 327 -5.99 9.13 8.69
C ARG A 327 -6.06 9.56 7.23
N LEU A 328 -5.08 9.14 6.41
CA LEU A 328 -5.07 9.42 4.96
C LEU A 328 -6.29 8.82 4.25
N GLY A 329 -6.66 7.58 4.62
CA GLY A 329 -7.85 6.92 4.11
C GLY A 329 -9.16 7.44 4.69
N GLU A 330 -9.17 7.86 5.95
CA GLU A 330 -10.34 8.45 6.59
C GLU A 330 -10.72 9.79 5.94
N LEU A 331 -9.72 10.60 5.57
CA LEU A 331 -9.88 11.94 4.97
C LEU A 331 -9.87 11.92 3.44
N ASN A 332 -9.72 10.77 2.79
CA ASN A 332 -9.63 10.68 1.33
C ASN A 332 -10.82 11.32 0.61
N ALA A 333 -12.05 11.07 1.06
CA ALA A 333 -13.25 11.67 0.44
C ALA A 333 -13.28 13.21 0.56
N ALA A 334 -12.79 13.75 1.68
CA ALA A 334 -12.65 15.20 1.86
C ALA A 334 -11.56 15.76 0.95
N ALA A 335 -10.43 15.06 0.83
CA ALA A 335 -9.32 15.44 -0.05
C ALA A 335 -9.77 15.51 -1.53
N VAL A 336 -10.47 14.49 -2.01
CA VAL A 336 -10.98 14.44 -3.40
C VAL A 336 -11.91 15.63 -3.68
N LYS A 337 -12.88 15.92 -2.78
CA LYS A 337 -13.79 17.05 -2.91
C LYS A 337 -13.06 18.39 -2.87
N LEU A 338 -12.05 18.52 -2.01
CA LEU A 338 -11.23 19.71 -1.90
C LEU A 338 -10.42 19.94 -3.19
N MET A 339 -9.79 18.90 -3.74
CA MET A 339 -9.03 18.98 -4.99
C MET A 339 -9.92 19.46 -6.14
N ASP A 340 -11.15 18.94 -6.23
CA ASP A 340 -12.11 19.37 -7.24
C ASP A 340 -12.45 20.86 -7.08
N ARG A 341 -12.78 21.34 -5.87
CA ARG A 341 -13.03 22.78 -5.58
C ARG A 341 -11.83 23.67 -5.86
N ALA A 342 -10.62 23.15 -5.67
CA ALA A 342 -9.39 23.87 -5.99
C ALA A 342 -9.07 23.91 -7.49
N GLY A 343 -9.81 23.18 -8.34
CA GLY A 343 -9.56 23.07 -9.78
C GLY A 343 -8.39 22.14 -10.14
N TRP A 344 -7.99 21.29 -9.23
CA TRP A 344 -6.99 20.26 -9.50
C TRP A 344 -7.65 19.11 -10.26
N LYS A 345 -7.37 18.97 -11.54
CA LYS A 345 -7.99 17.97 -12.43
C LYS A 345 -6.98 16.97 -12.95
#